data_ec7fba782eaa213885a4f2bfc0005fd7
#
_entry.id   ec7fba782eaa213885a4f2bfc0005fd7
#
_cell.length_a   1.000
_cell.length_b   1.000
_cell.length_c   1.000
_cell.angle_alpha   90.00
_cell.angle_beta   90.00
_cell.angle_gamma   90.00
#
_symmetry.space_group_name_H-M   'P 1'
#
loop_
_entity.id
_entity.type
_entity.pdbx_description
1 polymer ?
#
loop_
_entity_poly.entity_id
_entity_poly.type
_entity_poly.pdbx_seq_one_letter_code
_entity_poly.pdbx_strand_id
1 'polypeptide(L)'
;MWAMQQIMFKGLDRRLAEFLLAEAERTGSDTIRMTHEQIAQHISSAREAVARMLKGFSEDGLVELRRGAITLRDKNGLNRLK
;
A
#
# COMPACT_ATOMS: atom_id res chain seq x y z
N MET A 1 -7.85 -21.03 10.82
CA MET A 1 -8.24 -19.75 11.35
C MET A 1 -7.24 -18.68 11.03
N TRP A 2 -6.08 -18.74 11.60
CA TRP A 2 -5.06 -17.76 11.23
C TRP A 2 -4.69 -17.89 9.75
N ALA A 3 -4.88 -19.08 9.14
CA ALA A 3 -4.62 -19.25 7.72
C ALA A 3 -5.53 -18.36 6.87
N MET A 4 -6.77 -18.19 7.29
CA MET A 4 -7.70 -17.33 6.58
C MET A 4 -7.23 -15.88 6.63
N GLN A 5 -6.74 -15.46 7.78
CA GLN A 5 -6.22 -14.10 7.91
C GLN A 5 -5.03 -13.88 7.00
N GLN A 6 -4.15 -14.87 6.91
CA GLN A 6 -3.00 -14.77 6.03
C GLN A 6 -3.42 -14.62 4.58
N ILE A 7 -4.42 -15.37 4.16
CA ILE A 7 -4.90 -15.30 2.79
C ILE A 7 -5.44 -13.89 2.50
N MET A 8 -6.20 -13.33 3.43
CA MET A 8 -6.76 -11.99 3.26
C MET A 8 -5.67 -10.93 3.15
N PHE A 9 -4.72 -10.96 4.07
CA PHE A 9 -3.65 -9.98 4.07
C PHE A 9 -2.73 -10.16 2.87
N LYS A 10 -2.52 -11.39 2.46
CA LYS A 10 -1.66 -11.67 1.34
C LYS A 10 -2.21 -11.08 0.05
N GLY A 11 -3.52 -11.19 -0.14
CA GLY A 11 -4.15 -10.60 -1.30
C GLY A 11 -4.13 -9.06 -1.25
N LEU A 12 -4.31 -8.50 -0.08
CA LEU A 12 -4.36 -7.06 0.08
C LEU A 12 -2.99 -6.41 -0.11
N ASP A 13 -1.94 -7.00 0.45
CA ASP A 13 -0.61 -6.40 0.32
C ASP A 13 -0.14 -6.39 -1.14
N ARG A 14 -0.45 -7.43 -1.89
CA ARG A 14 -0.14 -7.45 -3.33
C ARG A 14 -0.90 -6.34 -4.05
N ARG A 15 -2.20 -6.23 -3.80
CA ARG A 15 -3.02 -5.24 -4.49
C ARG A 15 -2.60 -3.83 -4.14
N LEU A 16 -2.28 -3.59 -2.88
CA LEU A 16 -1.83 -2.28 -2.44
C LEU A 16 -0.48 -1.95 -3.06
N ALA A 17 0.45 -2.88 -3.06
CA ALA A 17 1.77 -2.65 -3.66
C ALA A 17 1.63 -2.35 -5.15
N GLU A 18 0.80 -3.11 -5.87
CA GLU A 18 0.57 -2.86 -7.28
C GLU A 18 -0.01 -1.48 -7.53
N PHE A 19 -0.98 -1.09 -6.70
CA PHE A 19 -1.61 0.22 -6.85
C PHE A 19 -0.61 1.34 -6.61
N LEU A 20 0.19 1.24 -5.55
CA LEU A 20 1.15 2.28 -5.23
C LEU A 20 2.20 2.43 -6.32
N LEU A 21 2.70 1.32 -6.84
CA LEU A 21 3.70 1.36 -7.90
C LEU A 21 3.11 1.94 -9.18
N ALA A 22 1.88 1.55 -9.50
CA ALA A 22 1.22 2.07 -10.70
C ALA A 22 0.98 3.57 -10.61
N GLU A 23 0.56 4.05 -9.45
CA GLU A 23 0.33 5.47 -9.25
C GLU A 23 1.63 6.27 -9.37
N ALA A 24 2.70 5.76 -8.78
CA ALA A 24 4.00 6.43 -8.86
C ALA A 24 4.46 6.53 -10.31
N GLU A 25 4.25 5.47 -11.07
CA GLU A 25 4.64 5.45 -12.47
C GLU A 25 3.77 6.39 -13.29
N ARG A 26 2.45 6.39 -13.02
CA ARG A 26 1.52 7.24 -13.75
C ARG A 26 1.81 8.72 -13.54
N THR A 27 2.15 9.10 -12.32
CA THR A 27 2.39 10.51 -11.99
C THR A 27 3.85 10.92 -12.14
N GLY A 28 4.75 9.94 -12.29
CA GLY A 28 6.17 10.23 -12.37
C GLY A 28 6.76 10.71 -11.05
N SER A 29 6.13 10.37 -9.93
CA SER A 29 6.55 10.82 -8.61
C SER A 29 6.52 9.66 -7.63
N ASP A 30 7.45 9.66 -6.68
CA ASP A 30 7.47 8.65 -5.63
C ASP A 30 6.50 8.99 -4.51
N THR A 31 5.89 10.15 -4.55
CA THR A 31 4.95 10.58 -3.53
C THR A 31 3.53 10.51 -4.08
N ILE A 32 2.69 9.75 -3.39
CA ILE A 32 1.30 9.57 -3.76
C ILE A 32 0.45 10.39 -2.80
N ARG A 33 -0.28 11.36 -3.33
CA ARG A 33 -1.09 12.28 -2.52
C ARG A 33 -2.52 11.79 -2.48
N MET A 34 -2.75 10.79 -1.64
CA MET A 34 -4.08 10.23 -1.45
C MET A 34 -4.28 9.87 0.01
N THR A 35 -5.51 10.00 0.47
CA THR A 35 -5.87 9.54 1.80
C THR A 35 -6.04 8.02 1.79
N HIS A 36 -6.03 7.41 2.98
CA HIS A 36 -6.26 5.98 3.08
C HIS A 36 -7.65 5.62 2.55
N GLU A 37 -8.62 6.49 2.74
CA GLU A 37 -9.96 6.25 2.25
C GLU A 37 -10.00 6.21 0.72
N GLN A 38 -9.30 7.15 0.09
CA GLN A 38 -9.23 7.18 -1.37
C GLN A 38 -8.56 5.93 -1.93
N ILE A 39 -7.47 5.52 -1.30
CA ILE A 39 -6.78 4.31 -1.71
C ILE A 39 -7.69 3.09 -1.54
N ALA A 40 -8.39 3.03 -0.41
CA ALA A 40 -9.29 1.91 -0.13
C ALA A 40 -10.38 1.80 -1.21
N GLN A 41 -10.88 2.93 -1.69
CA GLN A 41 -11.87 2.92 -2.75
C GLN A 41 -11.30 2.37 -4.04
N HIS A 42 -10.06 2.72 -4.36
CA HIS A 42 -9.43 2.26 -5.60
C HIS A 42 -9.19 0.75 -5.60
N ILE A 43 -8.84 0.19 -4.45
CA ILE A 43 -8.54 -1.24 -4.38
C ILE A 43 -9.69 -2.05 -3.80
N SER A 44 -10.85 -1.41 -3.62
CA SER A 44 -12.07 -2.07 -3.12
C SER A 44 -11.82 -2.78 -1.79
N SER A 45 -11.27 -2.04 -0.84
CA SER A 45 -10.95 -2.58 0.47
C SER A 45 -11.39 -1.61 1.56
N ALA A 46 -11.37 -2.06 2.80
CA ALA A 46 -11.73 -1.22 3.93
C ALA A 46 -10.58 -0.27 4.28
N ARG A 47 -10.94 0.95 4.67
CA ARG A 47 -9.96 1.96 5.04
C ARG A 47 -9.04 1.47 6.17
N GLU A 48 -9.60 0.77 7.15
CA GLU A 48 -8.82 0.27 8.27
C GLU A 48 -7.79 -0.76 7.83
N ALA A 49 -8.17 -1.62 6.88
CA ALA A 49 -7.24 -2.62 6.35
C ALA A 49 -6.10 -1.94 5.60
N VAL A 50 -6.42 -0.91 4.82
CA VAL A 50 -5.40 -0.15 4.11
C VAL A 50 -4.45 0.53 5.09
N ALA A 51 -5.01 1.14 6.15
CA ALA A 51 -4.18 1.82 7.13
C ALA A 51 -3.22 0.86 7.82
N ARG A 52 -3.71 -0.33 8.18
CA ARG A 52 -2.85 -1.34 8.80
C ARG A 52 -1.74 -1.81 7.86
N MET A 53 -2.10 -2.04 6.60
CA MET A 53 -1.14 -2.52 5.63
C MET A 53 -0.07 -1.46 5.36
N LEU A 54 -0.47 -0.20 5.23
CA LEU A 54 0.47 0.89 5.03
C LEU A 54 1.39 1.07 6.23
N LYS A 55 0.86 0.89 7.43
CA LYS A 55 1.69 0.95 8.63
C LYS A 55 2.75 -0.15 8.59
N GLY A 56 2.36 -1.35 8.20
CA GLY A 56 3.31 -2.45 8.05
C GLY A 56 4.37 -2.15 7.01
N PHE A 57 3.95 -1.60 5.87
CA PHE A 57 4.90 -1.22 4.83
C PHE A 57 5.88 -0.17 5.35
N SER A 58 5.39 0.77 6.15
CA SER A 58 6.23 1.81 6.73
C SER A 58 7.25 1.22 7.70
N GLU A 59 6.82 0.27 8.52
CA GLU A 59 7.72 -0.38 9.48
C GLU A 59 8.78 -1.20 8.77
N ASP A 60 8.46 -1.74 7.60
CA ASP A 60 9.41 -2.51 6.80
C ASP A 60 10.30 -1.61 5.94
N GLY A 61 10.12 -0.31 6.02
CA GLY A 61 10.93 0.63 5.25
C GLY A 61 10.54 0.73 3.79
N LEU A 62 9.38 0.22 3.42
CA LEU A 62 8.92 0.25 2.03
C LEU A 62 8.35 1.61 1.64
N VAL A 63 7.68 2.26 2.58
CA VAL A 63 7.08 3.57 2.34
C VAL A 63 7.30 4.45 3.56
N GLU A 64 7.11 5.76 3.35
CA GLU A 64 7.09 6.72 4.44
C GLU A 64 5.71 7.36 4.45
N LEU A 65 5.04 7.30 5.60
CA LEU A 65 3.69 7.84 5.73
C LEU A 65 3.74 9.29 6.18
N ARG A 66 3.01 10.13 5.46
CA ARG A 66 2.86 11.53 5.80
C ARG A 66 1.37 11.88 5.75
N ARG A 67 1.01 13.02 6.32
CA ARG A 67 -0.38 13.44 6.30
C ARG A 67 -0.84 13.62 4.85
N GLY A 68 -1.78 12.79 4.43
CA GLY A 68 -2.34 12.88 3.09
C GLY A 68 -1.39 12.51 1.98
N ALA A 69 -0.25 11.88 2.30
CA ALA A 69 0.73 11.50 1.29
C ALA A 69 1.49 10.25 1.72
N ILE A 70 1.93 9.50 0.73
CA ILE A 70 2.71 8.29 0.94
C ILE A 70 3.90 8.37 0.00
N THR A 71 5.10 8.32 0.55
CA THR A 71 6.32 8.34 -0.26
C THR A 71 6.87 6.94 -0.36
N LEU A 72 7.10 6.46 -1.59
CA LEU A 72 7.67 5.13 -1.81
C LEU A 72 9.16 5.20 -1.58
N ARG A 73 9.66 4.39 -0.64
CA ARG A 73 11.08 4.37 -0.28
C ARG A 73 11.82 3.22 -0.91
N ASP A 74 11.18 2.06 -0.98
CA ASP A 74 11.81 0.86 -1.51
C ASP A 74 10.89 0.23 -2.55
N LYS A 75 10.98 0.74 -3.77
CA LYS A 75 10.15 0.24 -4.86
C LYS A 75 10.45 -1.22 -5.18
N ASN A 76 11.71 -1.63 -5.03
CA ASN A 76 12.07 -3.02 -5.26
C ASN A 76 11.38 -3.94 -4.27
N GLY A 77 11.32 -3.52 -3.00
CA GLY A 77 10.62 -4.28 -1.99
C GLY A 77 9.14 -4.40 -2.29
N LEU A 78 8.52 -3.28 -2.71
CA LEU A 78 7.11 -3.31 -3.10
C LEU A 78 6.89 -4.21 -4.31
N ASN A 79 7.80 -4.15 -5.27
CA ASN A 79 7.69 -4.96 -6.48
C ASN A 79 7.76 -6.46 -6.16
N ARG A 80 8.47 -6.83 -5.12
CA ARG A 80 8.56 -8.23 -4.72
C ARG A 80 7.26 -8.74 -4.10
N LEU A 81 6.41 -7.85 -3.65
CA LEU A 81 5.10 -8.22 -3.10
C LEU A 81 4.07 -8.51 -4.18
N LYS A 82 4.31 -8.10 -5.41
CA LYS A 82 3.36 -8.30 -6.50
C LYS A 82 3.24 -9.78 -6.92
#